data_d38eeffb61f69bf1e0e754fd89de52a8
#
_entry.id   d38eeffb61f69bf1e0e754fd89de52a8
#
_cell.length_a   1.000
_cell.length_b   1.000
_cell.length_c   1.000
_cell.angle_alpha   90.00
_cell.angle_beta   90.00
_cell.angle_gamma   90.00
#
_symmetry.space_group_name_H-M   'P 1'
#
loop_
_entity.id
_entity.type
_entity.pdbx_description
1 polymer ?
#
loop_
_entity_poly.entity_id
_entity_poly.type
_entity_poly.pdbx_seq_one_letter_code
_entity_poly.pdbx_strand_id
1 'polypeptide(L)'
;MEAATEMLRMLADGTRLRLMWLLSEGEHDVTALVAAVGMARPAVSQHLGKLRLAGLVSVRRDGRRALYRARGGHVRRLVTEVLHAAAHRVSGTPEHD
;
A
#
# COMPACT_ATOMS: atom_id res chain seq x y z
N MET A 1 -15.77 -7.81 11.18
CA MET A 1 -14.83 -8.87 10.75
C MET A 1 -14.66 -8.92 9.24
N GLU A 2 -15.75 -8.79 8.49
CA GLU A 2 -15.71 -8.83 7.02
C GLU A 2 -14.83 -7.71 6.43
N ALA A 3 -14.96 -6.48 6.93
CA ALA A 3 -14.14 -5.38 6.46
C ALA A 3 -12.65 -5.63 6.72
N ALA A 4 -12.31 -6.15 7.88
CA ALA A 4 -10.93 -6.47 8.22
C ALA A 4 -10.36 -7.56 7.30
N THR A 5 -11.15 -8.58 7.03
CA THR A 5 -10.75 -9.67 6.13
C THR A 5 -10.50 -9.15 4.72
N GLU A 6 -11.37 -8.28 4.23
CA GLU A 6 -11.22 -7.68 2.91
C GLU A 6 -9.97 -6.82 2.81
N MET A 7 -9.70 -6.01 3.82
CA MET A 7 -8.48 -5.20 3.86
C MET A 7 -7.23 -6.08 3.81
N LEU A 8 -7.19 -7.15 4.60
CA LEU A 8 -6.06 -8.06 4.60
C LEU A 8 -5.91 -8.81 3.27
N ARG A 9 -7.03 -9.19 2.65
CA ARG A 9 -7.01 -9.82 1.33
C ARG A 9 -6.39 -8.89 0.29
N MET A 10 -6.71 -7.60 0.34
CA MET A 10 -6.16 -6.63 -0.58
C MET A 10 -4.65 -6.43 -0.37
N LEU A 11 -4.17 -6.56 0.85
CA LEU A 11 -2.75 -6.45 1.16
C LEU A 11 -1.97 -7.74 0.84
N ALA A 12 -2.64 -8.86 0.67
CA ALA A 12 -2.01 -10.16 0.40
C ALA A 12 -1.67 -10.31 -1.10
N ASP A 13 -0.94 -9.34 -1.63
CA ASP A 13 -0.45 -9.29 -2.99
C ASP A 13 0.81 -8.44 -3.01
N GLY A 14 1.89 -8.98 -3.60
CA GLY A 14 3.19 -8.30 -3.55
C GLY A 14 3.19 -6.89 -4.13
N THR A 15 2.52 -6.69 -5.25
CA THR A 15 2.44 -5.37 -5.88
C THR A 15 1.64 -4.40 -5.03
N ARG A 16 0.47 -4.83 -4.54
CA ARG A 16 -0.35 -3.96 -3.70
C ARG A 16 0.34 -3.64 -2.38
N LEU A 17 1.03 -4.59 -1.79
CA LEU A 17 1.77 -4.33 -0.56
C LEU A 17 2.89 -3.32 -0.79
N ARG A 18 3.59 -3.43 -1.92
CA ARG A 18 4.64 -2.47 -2.29
C ARG A 18 4.09 -1.07 -2.52
N LEU A 19 2.94 -0.96 -3.22
CA LEU A 19 2.26 0.30 -3.40
C LEU A 19 1.87 0.91 -2.04
N MET A 20 1.33 0.10 -1.14
CA MET A 20 0.95 0.57 0.18
C MET A 20 2.14 1.05 1.01
N TRP A 21 3.28 0.38 0.87
CA TRP A 21 4.50 0.83 1.53
C TRP A 21 4.91 2.23 1.05
N LEU A 22 4.94 2.43 -0.27
CA LEU A 22 5.26 3.73 -0.85
C LEU A 22 4.29 4.81 -0.39
N LEU A 23 2.99 4.50 -0.41
CA LEU A 23 1.94 5.46 -0.04
C LEU A 23 1.87 5.70 1.47
N SER A 24 2.44 4.82 2.27
CA SER A 24 2.56 5.03 3.72
C SER A 24 3.67 6.02 4.06
N GLU A 25 4.62 6.20 3.16
CA GLU A 25 5.71 7.16 3.34
C GLU A 25 5.37 8.56 2.84
N GLY A 26 4.42 8.68 1.94
CA GLY A 26 4.01 9.98 1.41
C GLY A 26 3.06 9.87 0.22
N GLU A 27 2.61 11.02 -0.27
CA GLU A 27 1.75 11.08 -1.44
C GLU A 27 2.54 10.85 -2.72
N HIS A 28 1.92 10.14 -3.68
CA HIS A 28 2.50 9.89 -4.99
C HIS A 28 1.41 9.96 -6.06
N ASP A 29 1.75 10.50 -7.22
CA ASP A 29 0.87 10.37 -8.39
C ASP A 29 1.11 9.03 -9.08
N VAL A 30 0.25 8.68 -10.05
CA VAL A 30 0.34 7.39 -10.74
C VAL A 30 1.65 7.26 -11.51
N THR A 31 2.15 8.32 -12.10
CA THR A 31 3.41 8.32 -12.85
C THR A 31 4.57 7.91 -11.94
N ALA A 32 4.64 8.47 -10.73
CA ALA A 32 5.68 8.11 -9.77
C ALA A 32 5.56 6.65 -9.32
N LEU A 33 4.34 6.18 -9.10
CA LEU A 33 4.11 4.78 -8.70
C LEU A 33 4.48 3.80 -9.81
N VAL A 34 4.15 4.11 -11.05
CA VAL A 34 4.54 3.29 -12.22
C VAL A 34 6.06 3.14 -12.29
N ALA A 35 6.77 4.27 -12.14
CA ALA A 35 8.24 4.26 -12.14
C ALA A 35 8.81 3.42 -11.00
N ALA A 36 8.22 3.53 -9.81
CA ALA A 36 8.72 2.85 -8.61
C ALA A 36 8.51 1.34 -8.65
N VAL A 37 7.36 0.87 -9.16
CA VAL A 37 7.05 -0.57 -9.16
C VAL A 37 7.41 -1.26 -10.46
N GLY A 38 7.70 -0.52 -11.52
CA GLY A 38 8.13 -1.10 -12.79
C GLY A 38 7.05 -1.88 -13.53
N MET A 39 5.79 -1.52 -13.35
CA MET A 39 4.66 -2.17 -14.01
C MET A 39 3.95 -1.19 -14.94
N ALA A 40 3.21 -1.74 -15.91
CA ALA A 40 2.42 -0.93 -16.83
C ALA A 40 1.36 -0.10 -16.10
N ARG A 41 1.13 1.11 -16.58
CA ARG A 41 0.18 2.05 -15.98
C ARG A 41 -1.22 1.46 -15.78
N PRO A 42 -1.82 0.73 -16.74
CA PRO A 42 -3.14 0.14 -16.52
C PRO A 42 -3.17 -0.84 -15.35
N ALA A 43 -2.10 -1.63 -15.17
CA ALA A 43 -2.02 -2.58 -14.05
C ALA A 43 -1.93 -1.85 -12.71
N VAL A 44 -1.10 -0.81 -12.63
CA VAL A 44 -0.98 0.02 -11.42
C VAL A 44 -2.32 0.67 -11.08
N SER A 45 -3.00 1.22 -12.08
CA SER A 45 -4.33 1.83 -11.89
C SER A 45 -5.36 0.84 -11.37
N GLN A 46 -5.34 -0.41 -11.86
CA GLN A 46 -6.23 -1.45 -11.36
C GLN A 46 -5.96 -1.79 -9.89
N HIS A 47 -4.70 -1.94 -9.53
CA HIS A 47 -4.33 -2.19 -8.13
C HIS A 47 -4.76 -1.04 -7.22
N LEU A 48 -4.54 0.20 -7.65
CA LEU A 48 -4.95 1.38 -6.89
C LEU A 48 -6.47 1.44 -6.72
N GLY A 49 -7.22 1.08 -7.76
CA GLY A 49 -8.68 1.01 -7.70
C GLY A 49 -9.17 0.01 -6.66
N LYS A 50 -8.56 -1.17 -6.62
CA LYS A 50 -8.89 -2.20 -5.62
C LYS A 50 -8.58 -1.72 -4.20
N LEU A 51 -7.42 -1.12 -4.01
CA LEU A 51 -7.02 -0.56 -2.70
C LEU A 51 -7.97 0.54 -2.25
N ARG A 52 -8.39 1.39 -3.17
CA ARG A 52 -9.32 2.47 -2.88
C ARG A 52 -10.69 1.94 -2.47
N LEU A 53 -11.23 0.95 -3.19
CA LEU A 53 -12.51 0.34 -2.86
C LEU A 53 -12.49 -0.33 -1.49
N ALA A 54 -11.36 -0.90 -1.11
CA ALA A 54 -11.19 -1.52 0.21
C ALA A 54 -10.93 -0.50 1.33
N GLY A 55 -10.88 0.79 1.02
CA GLY A 55 -10.66 1.84 2.02
C GLY A 55 -9.22 1.98 2.50
N LEU A 56 -8.25 1.46 1.73
CA LEU A 56 -6.85 1.47 2.13
C LEU A 56 -6.09 2.68 1.62
N VAL A 57 -6.55 3.30 0.56
CA VAL A 57 -5.94 4.51 0.01
C VAL A 57 -6.99 5.59 -0.20
N SER A 58 -6.55 6.83 -0.13
CA SER A 58 -7.34 7.99 -0.50
C SER A 58 -6.63 8.73 -1.62
N VAL A 59 -7.40 9.51 -2.38
CA VAL A 59 -6.87 10.27 -3.50
C VAL A 59 -7.39 11.71 -3.41
N ARG A 60 -6.52 12.66 -3.72
CA ARG A 60 -6.92 14.06 -3.87
C ARG A 60 -6.42 14.60 -5.20
N ARG A 61 -7.10 15.61 -5.70
CA ARG A 61 -6.69 16.31 -6.91
C ARG A 61 -5.77 17.47 -6.58
N ASP A 62 -4.72 17.61 -7.38
CA ASP A 62 -3.82 18.75 -7.37
C ASP A 62 -3.58 19.14 -8.83
N GLY A 63 -4.41 20.04 -9.33
CA GLY A 63 -4.42 20.38 -10.76
C GLY A 63 -4.83 19.17 -11.59
N ARG A 64 -3.98 18.75 -12.51
CA ARG A 64 -4.22 17.57 -13.38
C ARG A 64 -3.78 16.28 -12.73
N ARG A 65 -3.10 16.35 -11.60
CA ARG A 65 -2.55 15.17 -10.91
C ARG A 65 -3.56 14.59 -9.92
N ALA A 66 -3.60 13.28 -9.85
CA ALA A 66 -4.28 12.55 -8.78
C ALA A 66 -3.21 12.06 -7.83
N LEU A 67 -3.24 12.53 -6.60
CA LEU A 67 -2.26 12.15 -5.56
C LEU A 67 -2.87 11.14 -4.61
N TYR A 68 -2.25 9.98 -4.55
CA TYR A 68 -2.66 8.86 -3.71
C TYR A 68 -1.85 8.85 -2.42
N ARG A 69 -2.47 8.40 -1.35
CA ARG A 69 -1.80 8.18 -0.05
C ARG A 69 -2.49 7.07 0.71
N ALA A 70 -1.79 6.48 1.69
CA ALA A 70 -2.40 5.54 2.61
C ALA A 70 -3.47 6.27 3.44
N ARG A 71 -4.59 5.60 3.68
CA ARG A 71 -5.75 6.19 4.35
C ARG A 71 -5.65 6.04 5.86
N GLY A 72 -5.10 7.06 6.50
CA GLY A 72 -5.06 7.18 7.95
C GLY A 72 -3.93 6.44 8.64
N GLY A 73 -3.74 6.75 9.92
CA GLY A 73 -2.63 6.24 10.72
C GLY A 73 -2.70 4.75 11.00
N HIS A 74 -3.91 4.20 11.14
CA HIS A 74 -4.08 2.76 11.38
C HIS A 74 -3.56 1.94 10.22
N VAL A 75 -3.90 2.31 8.97
CA VAL A 75 -3.44 1.61 7.77
C VAL A 75 -1.93 1.71 7.64
N ARG A 76 -1.38 2.90 7.84
CA ARG A 76 0.07 3.12 7.79
C ARG A 76 0.81 2.25 8.79
N ARG A 77 0.33 2.18 10.02
CA ARG A 77 0.95 1.35 11.07
C ARG A 77 0.87 -0.12 10.74
N LEU A 78 -0.28 -0.57 10.23
CA LEU A 78 -0.45 -1.98 9.85
C LEU A 78 0.57 -2.38 8.77
N VAL A 79 0.69 -1.59 7.71
CA VAL A 79 1.62 -1.87 6.61
C VAL A 79 3.07 -1.87 7.12
N THR A 80 3.44 -0.87 7.91
CA THR A 80 4.78 -0.76 8.47
C THR A 80 5.10 -1.96 9.36
N GLU A 81 4.17 -2.36 10.22
CA GLU A 81 4.38 -3.49 11.13
C GLU A 81 4.51 -4.81 10.39
N VAL A 82 3.71 -5.04 9.35
CA VAL A 82 3.83 -6.24 8.53
C VAL A 82 5.23 -6.33 7.90
N LEU A 83 5.71 -5.21 7.37
CA LEU A 83 7.03 -5.17 6.73
C LEU A 83 8.16 -5.35 7.73
N HIS A 84 8.04 -4.77 8.93
CA HIS A 84 9.02 -4.98 9.99
C HIS A 84 9.05 -6.43 10.45
N ALA A 85 7.89 -7.04 10.65
CA ALA A 85 7.80 -8.44 11.03
C ALA A 85 8.43 -9.35 9.98
N ALA A 86 8.18 -9.07 8.69
CA ALA A 86 8.77 -9.84 7.60
C ALA A 86 10.29 -9.65 7.54
N ALA A 87 10.79 -8.44 7.76
CA ALA A 87 12.23 -8.16 7.77
C ALA A 87 12.94 -8.94 8.89
N HIS A 88 12.35 -8.99 10.08
CA HIS A 88 12.88 -9.78 11.20
C HIS A 88 12.94 -11.26 10.86
N ARG A 89 11.90 -11.78 10.25
CA ARG A 89 11.84 -13.19 9.85
C ARG A 89 12.94 -13.53 8.84
N VAL A 90 13.13 -12.68 7.82
CA VAL A 90 14.14 -12.90 6.77
C VAL A 90 15.55 -12.79 7.33
N SER A 91 15.81 -11.85 8.24
CA SER A 91 17.13 -11.66 8.84
C SER A 91 17.50 -12.75 9.83
N GLY A 92 16.55 -13.59 10.24
CA GLY A 92 16.77 -14.61 11.24
C GLY A 92 16.89 -14.05 12.65
N THR A 93 16.53 -12.81 12.88
CA THR A 93 16.54 -12.21 14.21
C THR A 93 15.44 -12.83 15.06
N PRO A 94 15.75 -13.32 16.27
CA PRO A 94 14.72 -13.90 17.14
C PRO A 94 13.65 -12.87 17.48
N GLU A 95 12.39 -13.32 17.45
CA GLU A 95 11.28 -12.49 17.90
C GLU A 95 11.29 -12.44 19.43
N HIS A 96 10.99 -11.25 19.93
CA HIS A 96 10.74 -11.04 21.36
C HIS A 96 9.23 -10.89 21.52
N ASP A 97 8.64 -11.82 22.19
CA ASP A 97 7.20 -11.81 22.48
C ASP A 97 6.84 -10.75 23.52
#